data_4c27c8878a76bfc37d2febcad560b5c0
#
_entry.id   4c27c8878a76bfc37d2febcad560b5c0
#
_cell.length_a   1.000
_cell.length_b   1.000
_cell.length_c   1.000
_cell.angle_alpha   90.00
_cell.angle_beta   90.00
_cell.angle_gamma   90.00
#
_symmetry.space_group_name_H-M   'P 1'
#
loop_
_entity.id
_entity.type
_entity.pdbx_description
1 polymer ?
#
loop_
_entity_poly.entity_id
_entity_poly.type
_entity_poly.pdbx_seq_one_letter_code
_entity_poly.pdbx_strand_id
1 'polypeptide(L)'
;FVHEHLESFIEAEIHEDAVSFIDLINVVKNDANIQQAWQNKSRDDLYNASKSWYQAINKNHRITHFYFHHLDKTNFLRVHNPQRFGDDIGRHTLRQAAQTQQTSFGVELGTFGYLVLRIVSPWFIDGQLVGYIELGEETEHILEKSSATLETNIVTLINKDKLNKNEWLLRTAEPDQDYLWNALPNHVLVDSERIKSSISNQHGRFELIKKGLNPQLKGELSKDQNDYFFTGNFPIVDVAGTTAGAYVFFSNISAEIKHNQQ
;
A
#
# COMPACT_ATOMS: atom_id res chain seq x y z
N PHE A 1 -23.85 -4.74 3.23
CA PHE A 1 -23.42 -5.44 4.47
C PHE A 1 -21.96 -5.92 4.36
N VAL A 2 -21.60 -6.85 3.43
CA VAL A 2 -20.20 -7.33 3.27
C VAL A 2 -19.27 -6.19 2.81
N HIS A 3 -19.70 -5.39 1.87
CA HIS A 3 -18.96 -4.25 1.33
C HIS A 3 -18.57 -3.23 2.42
N GLU A 4 -19.54 -2.77 3.21
CA GLU A 4 -19.32 -1.75 4.25
C GLU A 4 -18.38 -2.26 5.35
N HIS A 5 -18.46 -3.55 5.70
CA HIS A 5 -17.57 -4.16 6.69
C HIS A 5 -16.15 -4.31 6.16
N LEU A 6 -15.98 -4.65 4.87
CA LEU A 6 -14.67 -4.83 4.27
C LEU A 6 -13.91 -3.50 4.16
N GLU A 7 -14.57 -2.45 3.67
CA GLU A 7 -13.98 -1.11 3.59
C GLU A 7 -13.57 -0.60 4.98
N SER A 8 -14.51 -0.65 5.95
CA SER A 8 -14.22 -0.24 7.32
C SER A 8 -13.12 -1.06 8.00
N PHE A 9 -13.02 -2.36 7.68
CA PHE A 9 -11.97 -3.21 8.21
C PHE A 9 -10.59 -2.80 7.68
N ILE A 10 -10.48 -2.58 6.37
CA ILE A 10 -9.23 -2.12 5.73
C ILE A 10 -8.82 -0.75 6.29
N GLU A 11 -9.75 0.19 6.43
CA GLU A 11 -9.48 1.50 7.01
C GLU A 11 -8.99 1.42 8.46
N ALA A 12 -9.59 0.54 9.27
CA ALA A 12 -9.18 0.33 10.65
C ALA A 12 -7.75 -0.23 10.75
N GLU A 13 -7.40 -1.22 9.92
CA GLU A 13 -6.05 -1.79 9.86
C GLU A 13 -5.00 -0.75 9.43
N ILE A 14 -5.31 0.05 8.40
CA ILE A 14 -4.44 1.15 7.95
C ILE A 14 -4.21 2.14 9.09
N HIS A 15 -5.25 2.46 9.85
CA HIS A 15 -5.14 3.40 10.97
C HIS A 15 -4.30 2.82 12.12
N GLU A 16 -4.49 1.54 12.48
CA GLU A 16 -3.73 0.85 13.52
C GLU A 16 -2.24 0.81 13.19
N ASP A 17 -1.90 0.45 11.95
CA ASP A 17 -0.52 0.44 11.48
C ASP A 17 0.08 1.85 11.47
N ALA A 18 -0.67 2.87 11.03
CA ALA A 18 -0.20 4.26 11.05
C ALA A 18 0.13 4.74 12.46
N VAL A 19 -0.71 4.45 13.46
CA VAL A 19 -0.45 4.80 14.88
C VAL A 19 0.81 4.12 15.38
N SER A 20 0.98 2.83 15.11
CA SER A 20 2.17 2.05 15.49
C SER A 20 3.45 2.65 14.88
N PHE A 21 3.40 3.08 13.61
CA PHE A 21 4.56 3.65 12.93
C PHE A 21 4.90 5.06 13.39
N ILE A 22 3.92 5.85 13.82
CA ILE A 22 4.15 7.14 14.48
C ILE A 22 5.00 6.93 15.74
N ASP A 23 4.69 5.93 16.54
CA ASP A 23 5.45 5.61 17.75
C ASP A 23 6.89 5.18 17.42
N LEU A 24 7.07 4.34 16.39
CA LEU A 24 8.40 3.97 15.91
C LEU A 24 9.22 5.18 15.42
N ILE A 25 8.61 6.09 14.66
CA ILE A 25 9.27 7.33 14.24
C ILE A 25 9.68 8.16 15.45
N ASN A 26 8.86 8.26 16.48
CA ASN A 26 9.18 9.01 17.69
C ASN A 26 10.39 8.43 18.42
N VAL A 27 10.55 7.11 18.44
CA VAL A 27 11.74 6.46 18.99
C VAL A 27 12.98 6.80 18.13
N VAL A 28 12.90 6.70 16.81
CA VAL A 28 14.00 7.03 15.89
C VAL A 28 14.42 8.49 16.03
N LYS A 29 13.48 9.43 16.14
CA LYS A 29 13.75 10.87 16.33
C LYS A 29 14.60 11.17 17.55
N ASN A 30 14.46 10.38 18.60
CA ASN A 30 15.13 10.57 19.88
C ASN A 30 16.43 9.75 20.03
N ASP A 31 16.83 9.00 19.01
CA ASP A 31 18.11 8.27 19.02
C ASP A 31 19.29 9.25 18.87
N ALA A 32 20.16 9.31 19.88
CA ALA A 32 21.27 10.26 19.93
C ALA A 32 22.28 10.07 18.78
N ASN A 33 22.53 8.83 18.35
CA ASN A 33 23.48 8.56 17.26
C ASN A 33 22.88 9.02 15.90
N ILE A 34 21.58 8.82 15.70
CA ILE A 34 20.88 9.29 14.52
C ILE A 34 20.85 10.82 14.48
N GLN A 35 20.54 11.48 15.61
CA GLN A 35 20.59 12.95 15.71
C GLN A 35 21.98 13.51 15.41
N GLN A 36 23.00 12.93 16.00
CA GLN A 36 24.39 13.37 15.79
C GLN A 36 24.83 13.20 14.33
N ALA A 37 24.53 12.06 13.73
CA ALA A 37 24.86 11.78 12.33
C ALA A 37 24.14 12.78 11.37
N TRP A 38 22.87 13.11 11.66
CA TRP A 38 22.11 14.12 10.91
C TRP A 38 22.72 15.50 11.03
N GLN A 39 23.04 15.95 12.25
CA GLN A 39 23.66 17.26 12.51
C GLN A 39 25.03 17.39 11.83
N ASN A 40 25.81 16.33 11.81
CA ASN A 40 27.10 16.25 11.10
C ASN A 40 26.95 16.22 9.57
N LYS A 41 25.72 16.10 9.05
CA LYS A 41 25.41 15.93 7.61
C LYS A 41 26.18 14.74 7.00
N SER A 42 26.46 13.73 7.79
CA SER A 42 27.13 12.51 7.35
C SER A 42 26.11 11.45 6.98
N ARG A 43 25.95 11.22 5.68
CA ARG A 43 25.02 10.21 5.18
C ARG A 43 25.43 8.79 5.56
N ASP A 44 26.75 8.51 5.56
CA ASP A 44 27.28 7.20 5.91
C ASP A 44 27.11 6.91 7.40
N ASP A 45 27.35 7.89 8.28
CA ASP A 45 27.11 7.74 9.71
C ASP A 45 25.62 7.57 10.01
N LEU A 46 24.75 8.33 9.32
CA LEU A 46 23.31 8.20 9.45
C LEU A 46 22.81 6.81 9.00
N TYR A 47 23.35 6.31 7.89
CA TYR A 47 23.06 4.95 7.45
C TYR A 47 23.51 3.90 8.49
N ASN A 48 24.72 4.03 9.00
CA ASN A 48 25.26 3.10 10.01
C ASN A 48 24.44 3.13 11.31
N ALA A 49 24.02 4.32 11.76
CA ALA A 49 23.17 4.50 12.94
C ALA A 49 21.74 3.95 12.75
N SER A 50 21.18 4.04 11.53
CA SER A 50 19.79 3.67 11.25
C SER A 50 19.61 2.25 10.68
N LYS A 51 20.66 1.62 10.16
CA LYS A 51 20.59 0.31 9.51
C LYS A 51 20.04 -0.80 10.40
N SER A 52 20.49 -0.90 11.64
CA SER A 52 20.02 -1.92 12.59
C SER A 52 18.54 -1.67 12.98
N TRP A 53 18.13 -0.41 13.12
CA TRP A 53 16.74 -0.02 13.27
C TRP A 53 15.89 -0.50 12.11
N TYR A 54 16.32 -0.18 10.88
CA TYR A 54 15.58 -0.63 9.69
C TYR A 54 15.44 -2.15 9.64
N GLN A 55 16.50 -2.90 9.90
CA GLN A 55 16.44 -4.36 9.92
C GLN A 55 15.43 -4.90 10.94
N ALA A 56 15.36 -4.31 12.12
CA ALA A 56 14.42 -4.70 13.16
C ALA A 56 12.98 -4.36 12.79
N ILE A 57 12.70 -3.12 12.33
CA ILE A 57 11.36 -2.70 11.97
C ILE A 57 10.85 -3.36 10.68
N ASN A 58 11.71 -3.63 9.71
CA ASN A 58 11.35 -4.39 8.52
C ASN A 58 10.89 -5.81 8.89
N LYS A 59 11.67 -6.50 9.73
CA LYS A 59 11.35 -7.87 10.15
C LYS A 59 10.08 -7.97 10.99
N ASN A 60 9.89 -7.02 11.93
CA ASN A 60 8.85 -7.14 12.95
C ASN A 60 7.56 -6.40 12.59
N HIS A 61 7.66 -5.35 11.75
CA HIS A 61 6.56 -4.46 11.40
C HIS A 61 6.34 -4.31 9.90
N ARG A 62 7.00 -5.12 9.06
CA ARG A 62 6.88 -5.11 7.58
C ARG A 62 7.20 -3.76 6.92
N ILE A 63 7.90 -2.86 7.62
CA ILE A 63 8.29 -1.57 7.08
C ILE A 63 9.30 -1.78 5.96
N THR A 64 8.89 -1.49 4.73
CA THR A 64 9.70 -1.67 3.51
C THR A 64 10.48 -0.41 3.13
N HIS A 65 10.05 0.74 3.64
CA HIS A 65 10.59 2.04 3.29
C HIS A 65 10.98 2.81 4.55
N PHE A 66 12.22 3.34 4.59
CA PHE A 66 12.70 4.21 5.63
C PHE A 66 13.54 5.33 4.99
N TYR A 67 13.11 6.58 5.18
CA TYR A 67 13.73 7.75 4.58
C TYR A 67 14.02 8.84 5.58
N PHE A 68 15.08 9.61 5.27
CA PHE A 68 15.35 10.91 5.84
C PHE A 68 15.31 11.95 4.71
N HIS A 69 14.58 13.05 4.92
CA HIS A 69 14.41 14.12 3.94
C HIS A 69 14.88 15.46 4.49
N HIS A 70 15.48 16.26 3.61
CA HIS A 70 15.81 17.65 3.90
C HIS A 70 14.54 18.53 4.00
N LEU A 71 14.72 19.78 4.48
CA LEU A 71 13.66 20.78 4.57
C LEU A 71 13.05 21.12 3.20
N ASP A 72 13.85 21.09 2.15
CA ASP A 72 13.42 21.31 0.76
C ASP A 72 12.73 20.08 0.13
N LYS A 73 12.53 19.02 0.91
CA LYS A 73 11.92 17.74 0.51
C LYS A 73 12.76 16.86 -0.41
N THR A 74 14.03 17.19 -0.63
CA THR A 74 14.95 16.28 -1.29
C THR A 74 15.30 15.11 -0.36
N ASN A 75 15.45 13.92 -0.94
CA ASN A 75 15.83 12.75 -0.17
C ASN A 75 17.32 12.79 0.21
N PHE A 76 17.63 12.77 1.50
CA PHE A 76 19.00 12.69 2.00
C PHE A 76 19.48 11.25 2.07
N LEU A 77 18.66 10.35 2.60
CA LEU A 77 18.98 8.95 2.75
C LEU A 77 17.74 8.07 2.65
N ARG A 78 17.80 7.04 1.81
CA ARG A 78 16.95 5.85 1.86
C ARG A 78 17.70 4.74 2.57
N VAL A 79 17.29 4.40 3.80
CA VAL A 79 17.97 3.35 4.57
C VAL A 79 17.82 1.98 3.90
N HIS A 80 16.68 1.72 3.27
CA HIS A 80 16.40 0.50 2.51
C HIS A 80 17.10 0.45 1.13
N ASN A 81 17.52 1.60 0.60
CA ASN A 81 18.24 1.70 -0.69
C ASN A 81 19.22 2.89 -0.67
N PRO A 82 20.35 2.79 0.02
CA PRO A 82 21.25 3.92 0.26
C PRO A 82 21.98 4.44 -0.99
N GLN A 83 21.93 3.70 -2.09
CA GLN A 83 22.54 4.13 -3.36
C GLN A 83 21.68 5.15 -4.11
N ARG A 84 20.38 5.24 -3.79
CA ARG A 84 19.45 6.18 -4.42
C ARG A 84 19.13 7.34 -3.46
N PHE A 85 19.57 8.54 -3.77
CA PHE A 85 19.37 9.75 -2.96
C PHE A 85 19.42 11.01 -3.81
N GLY A 86 19.07 12.16 -3.23
CA GLY A 86 19.19 13.48 -3.84
C GLY A 86 18.03 13.89 -4.76
N ASP A 87 17.04 13.03 -4.98
CA ASP A 87 15.85 13.34 -5.78
C ASP A 87 14.78 14.07 -4.94
N ASP A 88 14.02 14.93 -5.59
CA ASP A 88 12.85 15.59 -5.01
C ASP A 88 11.72 14.57 -4.79
N ILE A 89 11.13 14.60 -3.61
CA ILE A 89 10.03 13.71 -3.22
C ILE A 89 8.72 14.47 -3.28
N GLY A 90 8.08 14.40 -4.43
CA GLY A 90 6.81 15.09 -4.71
C GLY A 90 5.55 14.49 -4.06
N ARG A 91 5.66 13.69 -3.00
CA ARG A 91 4.54 12.98 -2.37
C ARG A 91 3.64 13.89 -1.56
N HIS A 92 2.34 13.55 -1.51
CA HIS A 92 1.35 14.34 -0.80
C HIS A 92 1.62 14.36 0.71
N THR A 93 1.90 13.20 1.32
CA THR A 93 2.19 13.10 2.77
C THR A 93 3.38 13.96 3.18
N LEU A 94 4.47 13.99 2.40
CA LEU A 94 5.63 14.83 2.70
C LEU A 94 5.31 16.32 2.55
N ARG A 95 4.57 16.70 1.50
CA ARG A 95 4.13 18.09 1.31
C ARG A 95 3.22 18.56 2.44
N GLN A 96 2.27 17.71 2.85
CA GLN A 96 1.36 18.02 3.93
C GLN A 96 2.09 18.15 5.28
N ALA A 97 3.01 17.23 5.59
CA ALA A 97 3.84 17.32 6.79
C ALA A 97 4.69 18.61 6.80
N ALA A 98 5.21 19.02 5.63
CA ALA A 98 5.98 20.26 5.50
C ALA A 98 5.12 21.52 5.69
N GLN A 99 3.90 21.53 5.19
CA GLN A 99 2.98 22.67 5.31
C GLN A 99 2.43 22.84 6.73
N THR A 100 2.04 21.73 7.35
CA THR A 100 1.36 21.75 8.66
C THR A 100 2.32 21.69 9.84
N GLN A 101 3.57 21.25 9.61
CA GLN A 101 4.54 20.89 10.65
C GLN A 101 3.99 19.83 11.63
N GLN A 102 3.08 18.99 11.14
CA GLN A 102 2.50 17.86 11.87
C GLN A 102 2.75 16.56 11.11
N THR A 103 2.67 15.45 11.82
CA THR A 103 2.72 14.13 11.18
C THR A 103 1.56 13.99 10.21
N SER A 104 1.87 13.57 8.99
CA SER A 104 0.91 13.23 7.94
C SER A 104 1.03 11.76 7.58
N PHE A 105 -0.09 11.09 7.36
CA PHE A 105 -0.07 9.70 6.91
C PHE A 105 -1.22 9.41 5.94
N GLY A 106 -1.05 8.34 5.20
CA GLY A 106 -2.07 7.81 4.30
C GLY A 106 -1.48 6.91 3.21
N VAL A 107 -2.36 6.28 2.47
CA VAL A 107 -1.98 5.38 1.37
C VAL A 107 -1.68 6.21 0.13
N GLU A 108 -0.53 5.96 -0.49
CA GLU A 108 -0.12 6.55 -1.77
C GLU A 108 0.26 5.48 -2.78
N LEU A 109 -0.10 5.70 -4.04
CA LEU A 109 0.35 4.85 -5.14
C LEU A 109 1.83 5.13 -5.45
N GLY A 110 2.63 4.09 -5.37
CA GLY A 110 4.04 4.13 -5.77
C GLY A 110 4.23 3.99 -7.28
N THR A 111 5.38 4.40 -7.78
CA THR A 111 5.76 4.39 -9.20
C THR A 111 5.58 3.02 -9.88
N PHE A 112 5.82 1.95 -9.13
CA PHE A 112 5.69 0.57 -9.62
C PHE A 112 4.31 -0.06 -9.41
N GLY A 113 3.30 0.72 -9.01
CA GLY A 113 1.94 0.23 -8.80
C GLY A 113 1.68 -0.38 -7.42
N TYR A 114 2.64 -0.31 -6.48
CA TYR A 114 2.40 -0.69 -5.10
C TYR A 114 1.63 0.40 -4.36
N LEU A 115 0.64 0.00 -3.58
CA LEU A 115 0.00 0.88 -2.60
C LEU A 115 0.82 0.83 -1.32
N VAL A 116 1.27 1.99 -0.88
CA VAL A 116 2.16 2.12 0.29
C VAL A 116 1.50 3.04 1.31
N LEU A 117 1.27 2.52 2.51
CA LEU A 117 0.96 3.35 3.67
C LEU A 117 2.23 4.10 4.05
N ARG A 118 2.17 5.43 4.02
CA ARG A 118 3.29 6.32 4.33
C ARG A 118 2.97 7.15 5.55
N ILE A 119 3.93 7.25 6.42
CA ILE A 119 3.88 8.12 7.59
C ILE A 119 5.09 9.05 7.52
N VAL A 120 4.85 10.34 7.42
CA VAL A 120 5.88 11.37 7.37
C VAL A 120 5.75 12.28 8.56
N SER A 121 6.81 12.39 9.33
CA SER A 121 6.81 13.19 10.55
C SER A 121 7.91 14.27 10.52
N PRO A 122 7.57 15.53 10.79
CA PRO A 122 8.55 16.59 10.97
C PRO A 122 9.52 16.26 12.10
N TRP A 123 10.79 16.51 11.88
CA TRP A 123 11.84 16.22 12.85
C TRP A 123 12.40 17.50 13.44
N PHE A 124 12.23 17.65 14.74
CA PHE A 124 12.73 18.77 15.49
C PHE A 124 13.89 18.33 16.39
N ILE A 125 15.00 19.08 16.40
CA ILE A 125 16.12 18.95 17.33
C ILE A 125 16.27 20.33 18.02
N ASP A 126 16.29 20.33 19.34
CA ASP A 126 16.34 21.56 20.15
C ASP A 126 15.31 22.64 19.75
N GLY A 127 14.10 22.17 19.39
CA GLY A 127 12.99 23.03 18.98
C GLY A 127 13.08 23.56 17.55
N GLN A 128 14.12 23.25 16.79
CA GLN A 128 14.28 23.63 15.40
C GLN A 128 13.89 22.51 14.46
N LEU A 129 13.07 22.79 13.45
CA LEU A 129 12.78 21.84 12.38
C LEU A 129 14.03 21.62 11.55
N VAL A 130 14.50 20.38 11.49
CA VAL A 130 15.75 20.00 10.80
C VAL A 130 15.54 19.15 9.55
N GLY A 131 14.36 18.54 9.39
CA GLY A 131 14.05 17.68 8.27
C GLY A 131 12.76 16.87 8.52
N TYR A 132 12.61 15.75 7.79
CA TYR A 132 11.46 14.85 7.93
C TYR A 132 11.93 13.40 7.96
N ILE A 133 11.26 12.57 8.76
CA ILE A 133 11.44 11.13 8.76
C ILE A 133 10.20 10.48 8.19
N GLU A 134 10.40 9.54 7.25
CA GLU A 134 9.32 8.79 6.61
C GLU A 134 9.52 7.30 6.83
N LEU A 135 8.47 6.62 7.28
CA LEU A 135 8.33 5.17 7.23
C LEU A 135 7.22 4.81 6.23
N GLY A 136 7.33 3.63 5.64
CA GLY A 136 6.28 3.13 4.76
C GLY A 136 6.28 1.63 4.66
N GLU A 137 5.08 1.06 4.46
CA GLU A 137 4.87 -0.35 4.20
C GLU A 137 3.93 -0.56 3.01
N GLU A 138 4.09 -1.67 2.32
CA GLU A 138 3.17 -2.10 1.27
C GLU A 138 1.92 -2.69 1.91
N THR A 139 0.73 -2.29 1.43
CA THR A 139 -0.56 -2.62 2.08
C THR A 139 -1.08 -4.02 1.79
N GLU A 140 -0.31 -4.86 1.09
CA GLU A 140 -0.75 -6.19 0.64
C GLU A 140 -1.17 -7.10 1.81
N HIS A 141 -0.42 -7.08 2.93
CA HIS A 141 -0.74 -7.88 4.11
C HIS A 141 -2.08 -7.48 4.78
N ILE A 142 -2.49 -6.21 4.66
CA ILE A 142 -3.81 -5.74 5.15
C ILE A 142 -4.92 -6.44 4.38
N LEU A 143 -4.76 -6.56 3.06
CA LEU A 143 -5.71 -7.26 2.21
C LEU A 143 -5.73 -8.77 2.49
N GLU A 144 -4.57 -9.36 2.80
CA GLU A 144 -4.47 -10.76 3.20
C GLU A 144 -5.23 -11.03 4.50
N LYS A 145 -5.00 -10.19 5.52
CA LYS A 145 -5.69 -10.26 6.80
C LYS A 145 -7.20 -10.07 6.62
N SER A 146 -7.60 -9.08 5.80
CA SER A 146 -9.01 -8.82 5.49
C SER A 146 -9.67 -10.00 4.78
N SER A 147 -8.99 -10.56 3.77
CA SER A 147 -9.47 -11.74 3.04
C SER A 147 -9.67 -12.95 3.94
N ALA A 148 -8.72 -13.22 4.84
CA ALA A 148 -8.79 -14.33 5.77
C ALA A 148 -9.88 -14.14 6.83
N THR A 149 -10.00 -12.91 7.39
CA THR A 149 -10.96 -12.61 8.46
C THR A 149 -12.40 -12.63 7.96
N LEU A 150 -12.63 -12.14 6.74
CA LEU A 150 -13.97 -12.02 6.17
C LEU A 150 -14.32 -13.13 5.18
N GLU A 151 -13.47 -14.15 5.06
CA GLU A 151 -13.64 -15.29 4.15
C GLU A 151 -13.99 -14.86 2.72
N THR A 152 -13.36 -13.77 2.26
CA THR A 152 -13.60 -13.18 0.94
C THR A 152 -12.30 -13.06 0.15
N ASN A 153 -12.38 -13.14 -1.16
CA ASN A 153 -11.23 -12.85 -2.01
C ASN A 153 -11.25 -11.35 -2.36
N ILE A 154 -10.12 -10.68 -2.21
CA ILE A 154 -9.95 -9.28 -2.57
C ILE A 154 -8.80 -9.19 -3.57
N VAL A 155 -8.99 -8.42 -4.64
CA VAL A 155 -7.97 -8.13 -5.63
C VAL A 155 -7.83 -6.63 -5.82
N THR A 156 -6.60 -6.18 -6.01
CA THR A 156 -6.25 -4.78 -6.22
C THR A 156 -6.11 -4.51 -7.71
N LEU A 157 -6.87 -3.56 -8.19
CA LEU A 157 -6.83 -3.09 -9.57
C LEU A 157 -6.44 -1.62 -9.59
N ILE A 158 -5.35 -1.29 -10.29
CA ILE A 158 -4.87 0.09 -10.43
C ILE A 158 -5.21 0.60 -11.82
N ASN A 159 -5.68 1.84 -11.90
CA ASN A 159 -5.96 2.51 -13.16
C ASN A 159 -4.67 2.68 -13.98
N LYS A 160 -4.68 2.29 -15.25
CA LYS A 160 -3.50 2.39 -16.14
C LYS A 160 -3.04 3.81 -16.36
N ASP A 161 -3.94 4.80 -16.33
CA ASP A 161 -3.62 6.22 -16.46
C ASP A 161 -2.81 6.77 -15.28
N LYS A 162 -2.73 6.03 -14.18
CA LYS A 162 -1.91 6.35 -13.00
C LYS A 162 -0.52 5.70 -13.02
N LEU A 163 -0.23 4.88 -14.02
CA LEU A 163 1.01 4.10 -14.10
C LEU A 163 1.78 4.38 -15.39
N ASN A 164 3.10 4.35 -15.29
CA ASN A 164 3.96 4.22 -16.46
C ASN A 164 4.17 2.74 -16.76
N LYS A 165 3.79 2.29 -17.97
CA LYS A 165 3.89 0.88 -18.36
C LYS A 165 5.31 0.33 -18.23
N ASN A 166 6.32 1.09 -18.65
CA ASN A 166 7.71 0.64 -18.62
C ASN A 166 8.21 0.47 -17.18
N GLU A 167 7.87 1.42 -16.29
CA GLU A 167 8.22 1.33 -14.88
C GLU A 167 7.47 0.18 -14.19
N TRP A 168 6.20 0.00 -14.51
CA TRP A 168 5.41 -1.09 -13.98
C TRP A 168 5.98 -2.47 -14.39
N LEU A 169 6.43 -2.62 -15.63
CA LEU A 169 7.07 -3.86 -16.12
C LEU A 169 8.41 -4.16 -15.43
N LEU A 170 9.06 -3.17 -14.80
CA LEU A 170 10.28 -3.36 -14.00
C LEU A 170 10.00 -3.83 -12.56
N ARG A 171 8.73 -3.86 -12.15
CA ARG A 171 8.30 -4.19 -10.79
C ARG A 171 8.77 -5.56 -10.32
N THR A 172 8.63 -6.57 -11.17
CA THR A 172 9.07 -7.94 -10.91
C THR A 172 9.64 -8.55 -12.18
N ALA A 173 10.58 -9.49 -12.04
CA ALA A 173 11.13 -10.25 -13.16
C ALA A 173 10.20 -11.42 -13.59
N GLU A 174 8.88 -11.32 -13.38
CA GLU A 174 7.95 -12.41 -13.66
C GLU A 174 7.55 -12.48 -15.14
N PRO A 175 7.45 -13.68 -15.73
CA PRO A 175 7.20 -13.83 -17.16
C PRO A 175 5.81 -13.37 -17.63
N ASP A 176 4.85 -13.16 -16.71
CA ASP A 176 3.44 -12.90 -17.05
C ASP A 176 3.02 -11.42 -16.94
N GLN A 177 3.94 -10.50 -16.72
CA GLN A 177 3.60 -9.08 -16.47
C GLN A 177 2.93 -8.40 -17.65
N ASP A 178 3.36 -8.67 -18.88
CA ASP A 178 2.72 -8.10 -20.06
C ASP A 178 1.30 -8.63 -20.24
N TYR A 179 1.06 -9.89 -19.88
CA TYR A 179 -0.29 -10.46 -19.81
C TYR A 179 -1.15 -9.74 -18.77
N LEU A 180 -0.65 -9.54 -17.56
CA LEU A 180 -1.39 -8.85 -16.50
C LEU A 180 -1.71 -7.40 -16.86
N TRP A 181 -0.79 -6.71 -17.54
CA TRP A 181 -1.05 -5.38 -18.06
C TRP A 181 -2.18 -5.38 -19.10
N ASN A 182 -2.22 -6.36 -19.99
CA ASN A 182 -3.18 -6.40 -21.09
C ASN A 182 -4.50 -7.11 -20.74
N ALA A 183 -4.60 -7.77 -19.59
CA ALA A 183 -5.77 -8.56 -19.19
C ALA A 183 -7.08 -7.75 -19.06
N LEU A 184 -6.97 -6.48 -18.64
CA LEU A 184 -8.11 -5.58 -18.50
C LEU A 184 -7.86 -4.30 -19.31
N PRO A 185 -8.89 -3.68 -19.90
CA PRO A 185 -8.71 -2.51 -20.77
C PRO A 185 -8.07 -1.31 -20.06
N ASN A 186 -8.60 -0.92 -18.90
CA ASN A 186 -8.26 0.33 -18.20
C ASN A 186 -7.55 0.11 -16.86
N HIS A 187 -7.40 -1.14 -16.41
CA HIS A 187 -6.84 -1.47 -15.11
C HIS A 187 -5.70 -2.47 -15.25
N VAL A 188 -4.83 -2.47 -14.26
CA VAL A 188 -3.79 -3.48 -14.06
C VAL A 188 -4.07 -4.21 -12.77
N LEU A 189 -3.97 -5.53 -12.81
CA LEU A 189 -4.05 -6.37 -11.64
C LEU A 189 -2.67 -6.41 -10.97
N VAL A 190 -2.60 -5.96 -9.71
CA VAL A 190 -1.31 -5.81 -9.01
C VAL A 190 -0.99 -6.94 -8.03
N ASP A 191 -1.97 -7.72 -7.59
CA ASP A 191 -1.82 -8.82 -6.64
C ASP A 191 -1.65 -10.18 -7.34
N SER A 192 -0.74 -10.27 -8.29
CA SER A 192 -0.58 -11.45 -9.15
C SER A 192 -0.31 -12.75 -8.38
N GLU A 193 0.46 -12.72 -7.29
CA GLU A 193 0.76 -13.87 -6.45
C GLU A 193 -0.50 -14.46 -5.79
N ARG A 194 -1.36 -13.59 -5.26
CA ARG A 194 -2.62 -14.02 -4.61
C ARG A 194 -3.57 -14.64 -5.62
N ILE A 195 -3.56 -14.13 -6.84
CA ILE A 195 -4.39 -14.66 -7.91
C ILE A 195 -3.87 -16.00 -8.41
N LYS A 196 -2.54 -16.17 -8.55
CA LYS A 196 -1.93 -17.44 -8.92
C LYS A 196 -2.28 -18.56 -7.94
N SER A 197 -2.19 -18.31 -6.64
CA SER A 197 -2.51 -19.31 -5.61
C SER A 197 -4.01 -19.63 -5.53
N SER A 198 -4.88 -18.70 -5.88
CA SER A 198 -6.33 -18.83 -5.83
C SER A 198 -6.97 -19.20 -7.18
N ILE A 199 -6.22 -19.12 -8.31
CA ILE A 199 -6.70 -19.38 -9.67
C ILE A 199 -6.19 -20.73 -10.19
N SER A 200 -6.64 -21.82 -9.59
CA SER A 200 -6.63 -23.09 -10.31
C SER A 200 -7.63 -23.13 -11.51
N ASN A 201 -8.47 -22.11 -11.65
CA ASN A 201 -9.47 -21.93 -12.70
C ASN A 201 -9.44 -20.49 -13.24
N GLN A 202 -8.42 -20.18 -14.07
CA GLN A 202 -8.10 -18.80 -14.47
C GLN A 202 -9.24 -18.05 -15.19
N HIS A 203 -10.07 -18.73 -16.02
CA HIS A 203 -11.08 -18.06 -16.83
C HIS A 203 -12.29 -17.56 -16.02
N GLY A 204 -12.84 -18.35 -15.10
CA GLY A 204 -14.04 -17.98 -14.35
C GLY A 204 -13.81 -16.78 -13.42
N ARG A 205 -12.64 -16.69 -12.78
CA ARG A 205 -12.32 -15.60 -11.82
C ARG A 205 -12.03 -14.27 -12.49
N PHE A 206 -11.43 -14.26 -13.67
CA PHE A 206 -11.32 -13.04 -14.47
C PHE A 206 -12.68 -12.45 -14.84
N GLU A 207 -13.67 -13.30 -15.14
CA GLU A 207 -15.03 -12.84 -15.38
C GLU A 207 -15.69 -12.29 -14.10
N LEU A 208 -15.44 -12.85 -12.92
CA LEU A 208 -15.89 -12.29 -11.64
C LEU A 208 -15.25 -10.91 -11.37
N ILE A 209 -13.96 -10.76 -11.65
CA ILE A 209 -13.26 -9.48 -11.53
C ILE A 209 -13.87 -8.43 -12.49
N LYS A 210 -14.10 -8.79 -13.76
CA LYS A 210 -14.73 -7.88 -14.73
C LYS A 210 -16.14 -7.47 -14.31
N LYS A 211 -16.94 -8.40 -13.81
CA LYS A 211 -18.26 -8.11 -13.26
C LYS A 211 -18.16 -7.20 -12.04
N GLY A 212 -17.29 -7.53 -11.11
CA GLY A 212 -17.04 -6.73 -9.91
C GLY A 212 -16.60 -5.29 -10.22
N LEU A 213 -15.92 -5.04 -11.35
CA LEU A 213 -15.53 -3.69 -11.78
C LEU A 213 -16.67 -2.77 -12.23
N ASN A 214 -17.89 -3.28 -12.38
CA ASN A 214 -19.02 -2.44 -12.79
C ASN A 214 -19.33 -1.41 -11.67
N PRO A 215 -19.14 -0.11 -11.89
CA PRO A 215 -19.31 0.92 -10.86
C PRO A 215 -20.77 1.12 -10.41
N GLN A 216 -21.74 0.55 -11.16
CA GLN A 216 -23.16 0.60 -10.81
C GLN A 216 -23.57 -0.51 -9.84
N LEU A 217 -22.68 -1.48 -9.57
CA LEU A 217 -22.97 -2.64 -8.75
C LEU A 217 -22.36 -2.47 -7.34
N LYS A 218 -23.23 -2.18 -6.38
CA LYS A 218 -22.89 -2.25 -4.94
C LYS A 218 -22.73 -3.69 -4.42
N GLY A 219 -22.81 -4.67 -5.30
CA GLY A 219 -22.73 -6.10 -5.06
C GLY A 219 -23.71 -6.86 -5.96
N GLU A 220 -23.23 -7.86 -6.65
CA GLU A 220 -24.02 -8.71 -7.55
C GLU A 220 -23.83 -10.18 -7.23
N LEU A 221 -24.94 -10.92 -7.28
CA LEU A 221 -24.92 -12.37 -7.24
C LEU A 221 -24.54 -12.89 -8.63
N SER A 222 -23.44 -13.58 -8.71
CA SER A 222 -22.95 -14.22 -9.92
C SER A 222 -22.87 -15.73 -9.73
N LYS A 223 -23.21 -16.49 -10.80
CA LYS A 223 -23.00 -17.95 -10.83
C LYS A 223 -21.81 -18.25 -11.72
N ASP A 224 -20.86 -19.03 -11.17
CA ASP A 224 -19.75 -19.59 -11.92
C ASP A 224 -19.75 -21.12 -11.73
N GLN A 225 -19.99 -21.87 -12.84
CA GLN A 225 -20.20 -23.31 -12.79
C GLN A 225 -21.33 -23.70 -11.82
N ASN A 226 -21.03 -24.36 -10.71
CA ASN A 226 -21.97 -24.81 -9.68
C ASN A 226 -21.97 -23.92 -8.43
N ASP A 227 -21.14 -22.88 -8.40
CA ASP A 227 -20.98 -22.00 -7.25
C ASP A 227 -21.61 -20.64 -7.48
N TYR A 228 -22.07 -20.05 -6.37
CA TYR A 228 -22.61 -18.71 -6.33
C TYR A 228 -21.62 -17.79 -5.63
N PHE A 229 -21.35 -16.65 -6.26
CA PHE A 229 -20.46 -15.62 -5.73
C PHE A 229 -21.19 -14.30 -5.56
N PHE A 230 -20.95 -13.66 -4.44
CA PHE A 230 -21.29 -12.26 -4.25
C PHE A 230 -20.08 -11.42 -4.61
N THR A 231 -20.19 -10.55 -5.61
CA THR A 231 -19.09 -9.73 -6.14
C THR A 231 -19.41 -8.25 -6.01
N GLY A 232 -18.40 -7.44 -5.77
CA GLY A 232 -18.53 -5.99 -5.73
C GLY A 232 -17.18 -5.30 -5.76
N ASN A 233 -17.19 -3.97 -5.67
CA ASN A 233 -15.99 -3.16 -5.61
C ASN A 233 -16.17 -1.93 -4.73
N PHE A 234 -15.05 -1.33 -4.33
CA PHE A 234 -14.99 0.01 -3.76
C PHE A 234 -13.71 0.71 -4.23
N PRO A 235 -13.73 2.04 -4.35
CA PRO A 235 -12.60 2.77 -4.90
C PRO A 235 -11.39 2.73 -3.98
N ILE A 236 -10.20 2.70 -4.57
CA ILE A 236 -8.95 3.00 -3.89
C ILE A 236 -8.73 4.49 -4.01
N VAL A 237 -8.95 5.22 -2.93
CA VAL A 237 -8.71 6.66 -2.87
C VAL A 237 -7.43 6.90 -2.10
N ASP A 238 -6.46 7.56 -2.74
CA ASP A 238 -5.20 7.91 -2.08
C ASP A 238 -5.38 9.07 -1.09
N VAL A 239 -4.36 9.33 -0.30
CA VAL A 239 -4.38 10.41 0.71
C VAL A 239 -4.55 11.81 0.10
N ALA A 240 -4.32 11.98 -1.20
CA ALA A 240 -4.60 13.24 -1.93
C ALA A 240 -6.04 13.35 -2.42
N GLY A 241 -6.91 12.35 -2.16
CA GLY A 241 -8.28 12.29 -2.64
C GLY A 241 -8.40 11.85 -4.09
N THR A 242 -7.34 11.29 -4.69
CA THR A 242 -7.34 10.83 -6.07
C THR A 242 -7.69 9.34 -6.13
N THR A 243 -8.61 8.96 -7.01
CA THR A 243 -8.90 7.54 -7.24
C THR A 243 -7.76 6.89 -8.02
N ALA A 244 -7.05 5.99 -7.35
CA ALA A 244 -5.93 5.23 -7.93
C ALA A 244 -6.41 3.96 -8.66
N GLY A 245 -7.56 3.42 -8.28
CA GLY A 245 -8.10 2.17 -8.79
C GLY A 245 -9.30 1.68 -8.01
N ALA A 246 -9.45 0.36 -7.90
CA ALA A 246 -10.50 -0.27 -7.12
C ALA A 246 -10.04 -1.57 -6.46
N TYR A 247 -10.54 -1.85 -5.28
CA TYR A 247 -10.57 -3.19 -4.72
C TYR A 247 -11.81 -3.90 -5.25
N VAL A 248 -11.62 -5.06 -5.85
CA VAL A 248 -12.72 -5.94 -6.24
C VAL A 248 -12.73 -7.14 -5.31
N PHE A 249 -13.89 -7.45 -4.76
CA PHE A 249 -14.06 -8.59 -3.87
C PHE A 249 -15.07 -9.60 -4.43
N PHE A 250 -14.89 -10.86 -4.08
CA PHE A 250 -15.82 -11.94 -4.38
C PHE A 250 -15.80 -13.00 -3.29
N SER A 251 -16.98 -13.29 -2.74
CA SER A 251 -17.20 -14.28 -1.69
C SER A 251 -18.03 -15.44 -2.23
N ASN A 252 -17.61 -16.67 -1.98
CA ASN A 252 -18.42 -17.86 -2.32
C ASN A 252 -19.53 -17.99 -1.27
N ILE A 253 -20.78 -17.86 -1.71
CA ILE A 253 -21.99 -17.93 -0.87
C ILE A 253 -22.87 -19.14 -1.24
N SER A 254 -22.28 -20.15 -1.87
CA SER A 254 -23.02 -21.35 -2.33
C SER A 254 -23.66 -22.12 -1.17
N ALA A 255 -22.99 -22.16 -0.02
CA ALA A 255 -23.51 -22.84 1.17
C ALA A 255 -24.75 -22.16 1.73
N GLU A 256 -24.71 -20.83 1.83
CA GLU A 256 -25.82 -20.01 2.32
C GLU A 256 -27.06 -20.12 1.44
N ILE A 257 -26.85 -20.11 0.11
CA ILE A 257 -27.96 -20.25 -0.84
C ILE A 257 -28.59 -21.64 -0.75
N LYS A 258 -27.78 -22.69 -0.64
CA LYS A 258 -28.29 -24.07 -0.53
C LYS A 258 -29.05 -24.27 0.79
N HIS A 259 -28.60 -23.66 1.88
CA HIS A 259 -29.27 -23.73 3.18
C HIS A 259 -30.64 -23.05 3.17
N ASN A 260 -30.78 -21.92 2.48
CA ASN A 260 -32.04 -21.17 2.40
C ASN A 260 -33.06 -21.77 1.41
N GLN A 261 -32.70 -22.81 0.65
CA GLN A 261 -33.57 -23.52 -0.27
C GLN A 261 -34.15 -24.84 0.31
N GLN A 262 -33.75 -25.22 1.51
CA GLN A 262 -34.29 -26.35 2.30
C GLN A 262 -35.36 -25.86 3.27
#